data_73a539378bdf878e54c2e2e00450bf0e
#
_entry.id   73a539378bdf878e54c2e2e00450bf0e
#
_cell.length_a   1.000
_cell.length_b   1.000
_cell.length_c   1.000
_cell.angle_alpha   90.00
_cell.angle_beta   90.00
_cell.angle_gamma   90.00
#
_symmetry.space_group_name_H-M   'P 1'
#
loop_
_entity.id
_entity.type
_entity.pdbx_description
1 polymer ?
#
loop_
_entity_poly.entity_id
_entity_poly.type
_entity_poly.pdbx_seq_one_letter_code
_entity_poly.pdbx_strand_id
1 'polypeptide(L)'
;MAKKIVKIKPVGTNVRYIKARQKGTHLFLTAYWHLAPNATKNIILKRFFKPKSYAPTRLEQQFLENGTSFHIQVHDKDIRCWKWGQGPGILFVHGWNGRGINFAYFFKPFIDAGYSVITYDAPAHGESEGQVTNYFELSDTVRSFLDPSYGFNIQGIIAYSIGASAAINCMSKDKPSVDAVFIAPALKLKEILFNAFNYHGVPEFVYQSLVADMEGHYGYDVHQDNPDVLAKTISTKMLIVHDKDDRTIPYTDSKILSEKTDNVFLYTTEGLGHKRILRDNAVVDVITSYIFNGQLKHGDQLIKNVTPN
;
A
#
# COMPACT_ATOMS: atom_id res chain seq x y z
N MET A 1 14.04 14.02 24.01
CA MET A 1 12.80 14.82 23.77
C MET A 1 11.74 13.88 23.22
N ALA A 2 10.68 13.60 23.98
CA ALA A 2 9.60 12.70 23.57
C ALA A 2 8.78 13.36 22.46
N LYS A 3 8.78 12.79 21.25
CA LYS A 3 7.96 13.26 20.13
C LYS A 3 6.47 13.02 20.46
N LYS A 4 5.67 14.07 20.45
CA LYS A 4 4.21 14.02 20.59
C LYS A 4 3.62 13.11 19.51
N ILE A 5 3.06 11.97 19.92
CA ILE A 5 2.31 11.06 19.07
C ILE A 5 1.02 11.79 18.65
N VAL A 6 0.82 11.98 17.36
CA VAL A 6 -0.42 12.55 16.80
C VAL A 6 -1.56 11.55 17.03
N LYS A 7 -2.47 11.88 17.96
CA LYS A 7 -3.65 11.07 18.25
C LYS A 7 -4.69 11.27 17.15
N ILE A 8 -4.83 10.30 16.25
CA ILE A 8 -5.95 10.26 15.31
C ILE A 8 -7.23 9.99 16.12
N LYS A 9 -8.13 10.96 16.21
CA LYS A 9 -9.43 10.80 16.86
C LYS A 9 -10.41 10.18 15.85
N PRO A 10 -11.05 9.04 16.16
CA PRO A 10 -12.15 8.56 15.34
C PRO A 10 -13.35 9.51 15.47
N VAL A 11 -13.94 9.86 14.35
CA VAL A 11 -15.15 10.68 14.27
C VAL A 11 -16.34 9.88 14.81
N GLY A 12 -17.04 10.40 15.80
CA GLY A 12 -18.36 9.89 16.22
C GLY A 12 -18.42 8.82 17.32
N THR A 13 -17.32 8.51 18.02
CA THR A 13 -17.32 7.50 19.10
C THR A 13 -17.14 8.12 20.49
N ASN A 14 -17.86 7.59 21.48
CA ASN A 14 -17.78 8.03 22.88
C ASN A 14 -16.36 7.73 23.43
N VAL A 15 -15.58 8.78 23.69
CA VAL A 15 -14.17 8.69 24.13
C VAL A 15 -14.01 7.88 25.43
N ARG A 16 -14.99 7.93 26.35
CA ARG A 16 -14.96 7.14 27.59
C ARG A 16 -15.08 5.64 27.32
N TYR A 17 -15.96 5.26 26.39
CA TYR A 17 -16.15 3.85 26.01
C TYR A 17 -14.88 3.29 25.33
N ILE A 18 -14.27 4.06 24.43
CA ILE A 18 -13.03 3.66 23.77
C ILE A 18 -11.91 3.43 24.80
N LYS A 19 -11.72 4.35 25.74
CA LYS A 19 -10.69 4.22 26.79
C LYS A 19 -10.94 3.01 27.71
N ALA A 20 -12.19 2.74 28.08
CA ALA A 20 -12.54 1.56 28.89
C ALA A 20 -12.27 0.26 28.14
N ARG A 21 -12.66 0.19 26.86
CA ARG A 21 -12.40 -0.96 25.98
C ARG A 21 -10.90 -1.19 25.78
N GLN A 22 -10.13 -0.13 25.54
CA GLN A 22 -8.66 -0.23 25.40
C GLN A 22 -8.03 -0.81 26.67
N LYS A 23 -8.42 -0.29 27.85
CA LYS A 23 -7.93 -0.81 29.13
C LYS A 23 -8.29 -2.27 29.33
N GLY A 24 -9.52 -2.66 29.07
CA GLY A 24 -9.97 -4.06 29.17
C GLY A 24 -9.19 -4.98 28.26
N THR A 25 -9.01 -4.61 26.98
CA THR A 25 -8.21 -5.37 26.03
C THR A 25 -6.74 -5.47 26.48
N HIS A 26 -6.17 -4.36 26.95
CA HIS A 26 -4.79 -4.31 27.44
C HIS A 26 -4.56 -5.27 28.62
N LEU A 27 -5.43 -5.22 29.64
CA LEU A 27 -5.36 -6.09 30.80
C LEU A 27 -5.53 -7.57 30.41
N PHE A 28 -6.52 -7.85 29.56
CA PHE A 28 -6.75 -9.22 29.06
C PHE A 28 -5.53 -9.76 28.31
N LEU A 29 -5.00 -9.01 27.33
CA LEU A 29 -3.85 -9.45 26.54
C LEU A 29 -2.57 -9.55 27.39
N THR A 30 -2.40 -8.68 28.38
CA THR A 30 -1.27 -8.77 29.33
C THR A 30 -1.37 -10.05 30.15
N ALA A 31 -2.51 -10.34 30.76
CA ALA A 31 -2.68 -11.55 31.56
C ALA A 31 -2.56 -12.82 30.69
N TYR A 32 -3.18 -12.81 29.51
CA TYR A 32 -3.16 -13.96 28.62
C TYR A 32 -1.75 -14.22 28.02
N TRP A 33 -0.97 -13.16 27.81
CA TRP A 33 0.43 -13.29 27.39
C TRP A 33 1.27 -14.08 28.40
N HIS A 34 1.13 -13.84 29.69
CA HIS A 34 1.88 -14.56 30.72
C HIS A 34 1.49 -16.05 30.81
N LEU A 35 0.29 -16.40 30.38
CA LEU A 35 -0.21 -17.78 30.38
C LEU A 35 0.08 -18.51 29.06
N ALA A 36 -0.09 -17.81 27.93
CA ALA A 36 -0.03 -18.41 26.60
C ALA A 36 0.46 -17.39 25.54
N PRO A 37 1.77 -17.05 25.50
CA PRO A 37 2.29 -16.01 24.62
C PRO A 37 2.01 -16.27 23.14
N ASN A 38 2.22 -17.50 22.66
CA ASN A 38 1.97 -17.86 21.25
C ASN A 38 0.47 -17.78 20.88
N ALA A 39 -0.42 -18.15 21.78
CA ALA A 39 -1.86 -18.00 21.55
C ALA A 39 -2.26 -16.51 21.51
N THR A 40 -1.65 -15.67 22.36
CA THR A 40 -1.84 -14.21 22.32
C THR A 40 -1.39 -13.62 20.98
N LYS A 41 -0.22 -14.00 20.47
CA LYS A 41 0.27 -13.60 19.15
C LYS A 41 -0.73 -14.00 18.05
N ASN A 42 -1.21 -15.24 18.06
CA ASN A 42 -2.16 -15.74 17.07
C ASN A 42 -3.50 -14.98 17.07
N ILE A 43 -4.01 -14.61 18.24
CA ILE A 43 -5.22 -13.76 18.35
C ILE A 43 -4.98 -12.42 17.67
N ILE A 44 -3.84 -11.80 17.91
CA ILE A 44 -3.50 -10.49 17.34
C ILE A 44 -3.26 -10.61 15.84
N LEU A 45 -2.52 -11.62 15.37
CA LEU A 45 -2.31 -11.87 13.94
C LEU A 45 -3.65 -12.00 13.21
N LYS A 46 -4.55 -12.85 13.68
CA LYS A 46 -5.88 -13.02 13.08
C LYS A 46 -6.73 -11.74 13.13
N ARG A 47 -6.53 -10.88 14.11
CA ARG A 47 -7.31 -9.64 14.25
C ARG A 47 -6.81 -8.50 13.39
N PHE A 48 -5.51 -8.33 13.26
CA PHE A 48 -4.89 -7.18 12.60
C PHE A 48 -4.38 -7.48 11.21
N PHE A 49 -3.97 -8.70 10.96
CA PHE A 49 -3.34 -9.14 9.72
C PHE A 49 -4.26 -9.98 8.82
N LYS A 50 -5.54 -10.09 9.20
CA LYS A 50 -6.57 -10.69 8.34
C LYS A 50 -7.28 -9.57 7.57
N PRO A 51 -7.10 -9.48 6.24
CA PRO A 51 -7.82 -8.53 5.43
C PRO A 51 -9.32 -8.83 5.38
N LYS A 52 -10.11 -7.78 5.11
CA LYS A 52 -11.53 -7.92 4.82
C LYS A 52 -11.73 -8.07 3.32
N SER A 53 -12.54 -9.00 2.90
CA SER A 53 -12.94 -9.14 1.51
C SER A 53 -14.23 -8.36 1.24
N TYR A 54 -14.34 -7.77 0.05
CA TYR A 54 -15.52 -7.07 -0.45
C TYR A 54 -15.83 -7.55 -1.86
N ALA A 55 -17.12 -7.60 -2.20
CA ALA A 55 -17.55 -7.93 -3.55
C ALA A 55 -17.12 -6.84 -4.54
N PRO A 56 -16.75 -7.20 -5.77
CA PRO A 56 -16.48 -6.25 -6.83
C PRO A 56 -17.71 -5.40 -7.16
N THR A 57 -17.49 -4.15 -7.57
CA THR A 57 -18.54 -3.30 -8.17
C THR A 57 -18.89 -3.82 -9.57
N ARG A 58 -19.98 -3.30 -10.18
CA ARG A 58 -20.38 -3.69 -11.54
C ARG A 58 -19.28 -3.44 -12.58
N LEU A 59 -18.58 -2.29 -12.50
CA LEU A 59 -17.47 -1.99 -13.40
C LEU A 59 -16.30 -2.98 -13.21
N GLU A 60 -15.94 -3.23 -11.96
CA GLU A 60 -14.87 -4.17 -11.61
C GLU A 60 -15.21 -5.58 -12.10
N GLN A 61 -16.48 -6.02 -11.98
CA GLN A 61 -16.94 -7.32 -12.48
C GLN A 61 -16.80 -7.43 -14.00
N GLN A 62 -17.16 -6.39 -14.76
CA GLN A 62 -17.02 -6.35 -16.20
C GLN A 62 -15.56 -6.51 -16.65
N PHE A 63 -14.61 -5.89 -15.94
CA PHE A 63 -13.19 -6.10 -16.22
C PHE A 63 -12.75 -7.53 -15.89
N LEU A 64 -13.14 -8.09 -14.75
CA LEU A 64 -12.78 -9.45 -14.37
C LEU A 64 -13.24 -10.49 -15.41
N GLU A 65 -14.43 -10.31 -15.98
CA GLU A 65 -14.99 -11.20 -17.02
C GLU A 65 -14.20 -11.17 -18.34
N ASN A 66 -13.53 -10.05 -18.64
CA ASN A 66 -12.78 -9.84 -19.89
C ASN A 66 -11.25 -9.97 -19.71
N GLY A 67 -10.78 -10.23 -18.51
CA GLY A 67 -9.36 -10.38 -18.18
C GLY A 67 -8.87 -11.81 -18.34
N THR A 68 -7.64 -11.97 -18.80
CA THR A 68 -6.96 -13.26 -18.74
C THR A 68 -6.43 -13.46 -17.33
N SER A 69 -6.99 -14.43 -16.63
CA SER A 69 -6.56 -14.77 -15.27
C SER A 69 -5.45 -15.82 -15.29
N PHE A 70 -4.52 -15.71 -14.34
CA PHE A 70 -3.43 -16.66 -14.13
C PHE A 70 -3.03 -16.67 -12.66
N HIS A 71 -2.10 -17.53 -12.30
CA HIS A 71 -1.59 -17.66 -10.96
C HIS A 71 -0.07 -17.61 -10.95
N ILE A 72 0.50 -17.07 -9.86
CA ILE A 72 1.91 -17.20 -9.53
C ILE A 72 2.05 -17.75 -8.12
N GLN A 73 3.15 -18.47 -7.85
CA GLN A 73 3.48 -18.92 -6.50
C GLN A 73 4.37 -17.90 -5.81
N VAL A 74 3.96 -17.45 -4.63
CA VAL A 74 4.78 -16.59 -3.77
C VAL A 74 4.85 -17.24 -2.39
N HIS A 75 6.04 -17.65 -1.98
CA HIS A 75 6.23 -18.56 -0.86
C HIS A 75 5.39 -19.84 -1.05
N ASP A 76 4.51 -20.14 -0.10
CA ASP A 76 3.60 -21.29 -0.10
C ASP A 76 2.17 -20.98 -0.55
N LYS A 77 1.96 -19.79 -1.15
CA LYS A 77 0.62 -19.29 -1.50
C LYS A 77 0.42 -19.12 -3.00
N ASP A 78 -0.74 -19.52 -3.45
CA ASP A 78 -1.22 -19.29 -4.80
C ASP A 78 -1.83 -17.89 -4.92
N ILE A 79 -1.24 -17.03 -5.74
CA ILE A 79 -1.62 -15.64 -5.91
C ILE A 79 -2.42 -15.48 -7.20
N ARG A 80 -3.65 -15.05 -7.07
CA ARG A 80 -4.56 -14.80 -8.19
C ARG A 80 -4.23 -13.51 -8.90
N CYS A 81 -4.01 -13.59 -10.20
CA CYS A 81 -3.57 -12.48 -11.06
C CYS A 81 -4.47 -12.34 -12.29
N TRP A 82 -4.43 -11.15 -12.89
CA TRP A 82 -5.12 -10.85 -14.14
C TRP A 82 -4.26 -9.98 -15.04
N LYS A 83 -4.47 -10.17 -16.35
CA LYS A 83 -3.85 -9.38 -17.41
C LYS A 83 -4.89 -8.97 -18.46
N TRP A 84 -4.80 -7.70 -18.90
CA TRP A 84 -5.56 -7.14 -20.01
C TRP A 84 -4.59 -6.47 -20.98
N GLY A 85 -4.95 -6.44 -22.27
CA GLY A 85 -4.13 -5.83 -23.32
C GLY A 85 -2.85 -6.59 -23.64
N GLN A 86 -2.05 -5.97 -24.50
CA GLN A 86 -0.78 -6.49 -24.99
C GLN A 86 0.29 -5.40 -24.86
N GLY A 87 1.56 -5.77 -24.99
CA GLY A 87 2.69 -4.85 -24.91
C GLY A 87 3.34 -4.76 -23.53
N PRO A 88 4.08 -3.70 -23.25
CA PRO A 88 4.78 -3.51 -21.99
C PRO A 88 3.82 -3.51 -20.81
N GLY A 89 4.23 -4.10 -19.68
CA GLY A 89 3.38 -4.27 -18.52
C GLY A 89 3.36 -3.04 -17.60
N ILE A 90 2.17 -2.66 -17.16
CA ILE A 90 1.97 -1.75 -16.02
C ILE A 90 1.40 -2.57 -14.88
N LEU A 91 2.14 -2.66 -13.78
CA LEU A 91 1.74 -3.41 -12.59
C LEU A 91 0.93 -2.52 -11.65
N PHE A 92 -0.29 -2.94 -11.33
CA PHE A 92 -1.15 -2.28 -10.35
C PHE A 92 -1.14 -3.03 -9.02
N VAL A 93 -0.78 -2.33 -7.94
CA VAL A 93 -0.57 -2.90 -6.60
C VAL A 93 -1.56 -2.28 -5.61
N HIS A 94 -2.53 -3.06 -5.16
CA HIS A 94 -3.60 -2.57 -4.28
C HIS A 94 -3.17 -2.41 -2.81
N GLY A 95 -3.97 -1.66 -2.04
CA GLY A 95 -3.76 -1.45 -0.60
C GLY A 95 -4.49 -2.48 0.27
N TRP A 96 -4.38 -2.31 1.60
CA TRP A 96 -5.03 -3.16 2.60
C TRP A 96 -6.54 -3.22 2.42
N ASN A 97 -7.12 -4.40 2.54
CA ASN A 97 -8.52 -4.69 2.25
C ASN A 97 -8.94 -4.40 0.79
N GLY A 98 -7.98 -4.18 -0.12
CA GLY A 98 -8.23 -3.97 -1.54
C GLY A 98 -8.25 -5.26 -2.33
N ARG A 99 -8.36 -5.10 -3.64
CA ARG A 99 -8.22 -6.13 -4.68
C ARG A 99 -7.53 -5.51 -5.89
N GLY A 100 -6.89 -6.31 -6.69
CA GLY A 100 -6.25 -5.84 -7.92
C GLY A 100 -7.19 -5.04 -8.81
N ILE A 101 -8.44 -5.45 -8.88
CA ILE A 101 -9.48 -4.81 -9.71
C ILE A 101 -9.93 -3.42 -9.22
N ASN A 102 -9.52 -2.96 -8.04
CA ASN A 102 -9.89 -1.63 -7.54
C ASN A 102 -9.38 -0.46 -8.40
N PHE A 103 -8.42 -0.76 -9.29
CA PHE A 103 -7.89 0.19 -10.28
C PHE A 103 -8.64 0.17 -11.63
N ALA A 104 -9.82 -0.41 -11.72
CA ALA A 104 -10.58 -0.56 -12.97
C ALA A 104 -10.75 0.75 -13.76
N TYR A 105 -10.81 1.91 -13.07
CA TYR A 105 -10.88 3.24 -13.73
C TYR A 105 -9.62 3.59 -14.51
N PHE A 106 -8.47 3.00 -14.18
CA PHE A 106 -7.19 3.23 -14.85
C PHE A 106 -6.97 2.32 -16.05
N PHE A 107 -7.61 1.16 -16.12
CA PHE A 107 -7.21 0.09 -17.06
C PHE A 107 -7.39 0.50 -18.52
N LYS A 108 -8.57 1.06 -18.86
CA LYS A 108 -8.87 1.40 -20.26
C LYS A 108 -7.86 2.37 -20.89
N PRO A 109 -7.45 3.49 -20.27
CA PRO A 109 -6.44 4.39 -20.82
C PRO A 109 -5.11 3.69 -21.14
N PHE A 110 -4.65 2.79 -20.28
CA PHE A 110 -3.39 2.05 -20.51
C PHE A 110 -3.53 1.03 -21.64
N ILE A 111 -4.65 0.29 -21.69
CA ILE A 111 -4.92 -0.68 -22.75
C ILE A 111 -5.01 0.01 -24.10
N ASP A 112 -5.74 1.12 -24.19
CA ASP A 112 -5.90 1.91 -25.42
C ASP A 112 -4.55 2.48 -25.92
N ALA A 113 -3.62 2.78 -25.01
CA ALA A 113 -2.28 3.23 -25.33
C ALA A 113 -1.28 2.12 -25.67
N GLY A 114 -1.75 0.85 -25.75
CA GLY A 114 -0.91 -0.28 -26.14
C GLY A 114 -0.09 -0.92 -25.04
N TYR A 115 -0.43 -0.67 -23.76
CA TYR A 115 0.16 -1.34 -22.61
C TYR A 115 -0.65 -2.58 -22.21
N SER A 116 0.02 -3.54 -21.59
CA SER A 116 -0.70 -4.55 -20.81
C SER A 116 -0.86 -4.08 -19.37
N VAL A 117 -2.08 -4.20 -18.87
CA VAL A 117 -2.39 -3.99 -17.44
C VAL A 117 -2.25 -5.32 -16.73
N ILE A 118 -1.46 -5.36 -15.67
CA ILE A 118 -1.26 -6.54 -14.83
C ILE A 118 -1.62 -6.16 -13.40
N THR A 119 -2.41 -7.00 -12.75
CA THR A 119 -2.72 -6.84 -11.34
C THR A 119 -2.95 -8.18 -10.67
N TYR A 120 -3.00 -8.20 -9.36
CA TYR A 120 -3.19 -9.39 -8.55
C TYR A 120 -3.99 -9.07 -7.29
N ASP A 121 -4.58 -10.06 -6.69
CA ASP A 121 -5.02 -9.99 -5.30
C ASP A 121 -3.83 -10.40 -4.41
N ALA A 122 -3.42 -9.55 -3.48
CA ALA A 122 -2.29 -9.83 -2.59
C ALA A 122 -2.59 -11.04 -1.68
N PRO A 123 -1.59 -11.67 -1.07
CA PRO A 123 -1.80 -12.78 -0.13
C PRO A 123 -2.92 -12.49 0.87
N ALA A 124 -3.79 -13.44 1.11
CA ALA A 124 -4.99 -13.35 1.95
C ALA A 124 -6.05 -12.32 1.52
N HIS A 125 -5.90 -11.67 0.36
CA HIS A 125 -6.92 -10.78 -0.22
C HIS A 125 -7.65 -11.45 -1.38
N GLY A 126 -8.88 -10.99 -1.63
CA GLY A 126 -9.67 -11.36 -2.80
C GLY A 126 -9.77 -12.86 -3.03
N GLU A 127 -9.19 -13.32 -4.15
CA GLU A 127 -9.17 -14.73 -4.58
C GLU A 127 -7.82 -15.43 -4.37
N SER A 128 -6.83 -14.74 -3.80
CA SER A 128 -5.54 -15.31 -3.45
C SER A 128 -5.59 -16.10 -2.14
N GLU A 129 -4.71 -17.08 -2.02
CA GLU A 129 -4.60 -17.91 -0.85
C GLU A 129 -4.12 -17.15 0.39
N GLY A 130 -4.39 -17.73 1.55
CA GLY A 130 -4.00 -17.23 2.85
C GLY A 130 -5.18 -16.76 3.70
N GLN A 131 -4.94 -16.64 5.01
CA GLN A 131 -5.90 -16.10 5.97
C GLN A 131 -5.43 -14.80 6.60
N VAL A 132 -4.12 -14.63 6.65
CA VAL A 132 -3.42 -13.46 7.17
C VAL A 132 -2.27 -13.13 6.23
N THR A 133 -1.88 -11.86 6.21
CA THR A 133 -0.71 -11.37 5.47
C THR A 133 -0.10 -10.19 6.20
N ASN A 134 1.09 -9.79 5.82
CA ASN A 134 1.80 -8.67 6.40
C ASN A 134 2.57 -7.88 5.32
N TYR A 135 3.17 -6.77 5.72
CA TYR A 135 3.91 -5.87 4.84
C TYR A 135 5.05 -6.57 4.07
N PHE A 136 5.78 -7.46 4.70
CA PHE A 136 6.92 -8.13 4.08
C PHE A 136 6.47 -9.09 2.98
N GLU A 137 5.43 -9.84 3.24
CA GLU A 137 4.81 -10.74 2.27
C GLU A 137 4.21 -9.98 1.07
N LEU A 138 3.63 -8.79 1.31
CA LEU A 138 3.21 -7.89 0.23
C LEU A 138 4.41 -7.42 -0.60
N SER A 139 5.54 -7.11 0.02
CA SER A 139 6.76 -6.67 -0.67
C SER A 139 7.35 -7.80 -1.53
N ASP A 140 7.38 -9.02 -1.01
CA ASP A 140 7.87 -10.19 -1.75
C ASP A 140 6.95 -10.53 -2.93
N THR A 141 5.65 -10.31 -2.79
CA THR A 141 4.71 -10.46 -3.91
C THR A 141 4.98 -9.44 -5.04
N VAL A 142 5.24 -8.18 -4.71
CA VAL A 142 5.65 -7.18 -5.71
C VAL A 142 6.96 -7.59 -6.39
N ARG A 143 7.92 -8.09 -5.62
CA ARG A 143 9.22 -8.54 -6.12
C ARG A 143 9.08 -9.63 -7.18
N SER A 144 8.17 -10.59 -6.99
CA SER A 144 7.93 -11.65 -7.97
C SER A 144 7.51 -11.12 -9.34
N PHE A 145 6.79 -10.00 -9.44
CA PHE A 145 6.45 -9.38 -10.72
C PHE A 145 7.60 -8.61 -11.35
N LEU A 146 8.56 -8.16 -10.57
CA LEU A 146 9.72 -7.40 -11.03
C LEU A 146 10.94 -8.29 -11.31
N ASP A 147 10.92 -9.51 -10.84
CA ASP A 147 11.96 -10.50 -11.10
C ASP A 147 11.85 -11.01 -12.56
N PRO A 148 12.89 -10.82 -13.39
CA PRO A 148 12.89 -11.28 -14.77
C PRO A 148 12.62 -12.79 -14.95
N SER A 149 12.91 -13.61 -13.94
CA SER A 149 12.68 -15.07 -14.00
C SER A 149 11.20 -15.44 -14.14
N TYR A 150 10.28 -14.57 -13.72
CA TYR A 150 8.84 -14.76 -13.93
C TYR A 150 8.34 -14.35 -15.33
N GLY A 151 9.20 -13.76 -16.17
CA GLY A 151 8.90 -13.43 -17.56
C GLY A 151 7.97 -12.22 -17.77
N PHE A 152 7.72 -11.43 -16.75
CA PHE A 152 6.95 -10.18 -16.87
C PHE A 152 7.84 -9.05 -17.40
N ASN A 153 7.36 -8.35 -18.44
CA ASN A 153 8.01 -7.14 -18.95
C ASN A 153 7.36 -5.91 -18.32
N ILE A 154 7.61 -5.68 -17.02
CA ILE A 154 7.06 -4.54 -16.28
C ILE A 154 7.89 -3.30 -16.57
N GLN A 155 7.25 -2.24 -17.07
CA GLN A 155 7.86 -0.93 -17.32
C GLN A 155 7.36 0.16 -16.37
N GLY A 156 6.22 -0.06 -15.71
CA GLY A 156 5.68 0.88 -14.74
C GLY A 156 4.95 0.19 -13.60
N ILE A 157 4.95 0.84 -12.43
CA ILE A 157 4.23 0.42 -11.23
C ILE A 157 3.31 1.54 -10.79
N ILE A 158 2.03 1.22 -10.58
CA ILE A 158 1.04 2.10 -9.95
C ILE A 158 0.56 1.42 -8.68
N ALA A 159 0.96 1.95 -7.53
CA ALA A 159 0.72 1.31 -6.25
C ALA A 159 -0.02 2.22 -5.27
N TYR A 160 -0.88 1.66 -4.44
CA TYR A 160 -1.78 2.39 -3.55
C TYR A 160 -1.60 2.00 -2.09
N SER A 161 -1.55 3.03 -1.20
CA SER A 161 -1.56 2.85 0.26
C SER A 161 -0.42 1.95 0.75
N ILE A 162 -0.68 0.87 1.49
CA ILE A 162 0.34 -0.10 1.90
C ILE A 162 0.95 -0.87 0.71
N GLY A 163 0.23 -1.01 -0.40
CA GLY A 163 0.78 -1.56 -1.64
C GLY A 163 1.90 -0.67 -2.20
N ALA A 164 1.74 0.66 -2.08
CA ALA A 164 2.82 1.60 -2.42
C ALA A 164 4.02 1.45 -1.49
N SER A 165 3.79 1.21 -0.20
CA SER A 165 4.87 0.91 0.76
C SER A 165 5.63 -0.34 0.37
N ALA A 166 4.92 -1.40 -0.04
CA ALA A 166 5.50 -2.65 -0.51
C ALA A 166 6.33 -2.46 -1.80
N ALA A 167 5.81 -1.68 -2.75
CA ALA A 167 6.53 -1.34 -3.97
C ALA A 167 7.79 -0.51 -3.70
N ILE A 168 7.73 0.47 -2.80
CA ILE A 168 8.89 1.26 -2.35
C ILE A 168 9.97 0.35 -1.76
N ASN A 169 9.60 -0.63 -0.93
CA ASN A 169 10.56 -1.58 -0.36
C ASN A 169 11.28 -2.37 -1.47
N CYS A 170 10.53 -2.93 -2.39
CA CYS A 170 11.08 -3.68 -3.51
C CYS A 170 11.99 -2.80 -4.39
N MET A 171 11.53 -1.62 -4.79
CA MET A 171 12.30 -0.69 -5.64
C MET A 171 13.59 -0.20 -4.98
N SER A 172 13.57 0.03 -3.67
CA SER A 172 14.75 0.44 -2.92
C SER A 172 15.83 -0.65 -2.90
N LYS A 173 15.43 -1.91 -2.73
CA LYS A 173 16.36 -3.05 -2.58
C LYS A 173 16.84 -3.58 -3.93
N ASP A 174 15.93 -3.79 -4.87
CA ASP A 174 16.20 -4.48 -6.14
C ASP A 174 16.50 -3.50 -7.29
N LYS A 175 16.21 -2.19 -7.08
CA LYS A 175 16.51 -1.08 -8.02
C LYS A 175 16.08 -1.34 -9.47
N PRO A 176 14.85 -1.79 -9.72
CA PRO A 176 14.35 -2.04 -11.06
C PRO A 176 14.26 -0.70 -11.83
N SER A 177 14.52 -0.75 -13.14
CA SER A 177 14.36 0.42 -14.02
C SER A 177 12.92 0.50 -14.51
N VAL A 178 12.00 0.97 -13.64
CA VAL A 178 10.57 1.10 -13.93
C VAL A 178 10.08 2.47 -13.49
N ASP A 179 9.08 3.00 -14.20
CA ASP A 179 8.38 4.21 -13.79
C ASP A 179 7.48 3.92 -12.58
N ALA A 180 7.44 4.84 -11.62
CA ALA A 180 6.72 4.59 -10.37
C ALA A 180 5.72 5.71 -10.04
N VAL A 181 4.48 5.29 -9.73
CA VAL A 181 3.43 6.15 -9.19
C VAL A 181 2.90 5.56 -7.89
N PHE A 182 2.90 6.36 -6.85
CA PHE A 182 2.42 5.98 -5.53
C PHE A 182 1.21 6.83 -5.13
N ILE A 183 0.04 6.21 -5.02
CA ILE A 183 -1.20 6.87 -4.63
C ILE A 183 -1.39 6.72 -3.13
N ALA A 184 -1.43 7.83 -2.39
CA ALA A 184 -1.61 7.88 -0.93
C ALA A 184 -0.71 6.88 -0.17
N PRO A 185 0.62 6.86 -0.39
CA PRO A 185 1.52 5.85 0.17
C PRO A 185 1.59 5.91 1.70
N ALA A 186 1.56 4.75 2.35
CA ALA A 186 1.74 4.63 3.80
C ALA A 186 3.23 4.72 4.17
N LEU A 187 3.80 5.93 4.10
CA LEU A 187 5.24 6.17 4.22
C LEU A 187 5.80 5.86 5.61
N LYS A 188 5.07 6.22 6.66
CA LYS A 188 5.44 5.90 8.06
C LYS A 188 4.69 4.67 8.55
N LEU A 189 4.90 3.56 7.89
CA LEU A 189 4.16 2.33 8.13
C LEU A 189 4.33 1.83 9.57
N LYS A 190 5.53 1.89 10.12
CA LYS A 190 5.81 1.52 11.51
C LYS A 190 4.95 2.30 12.51
N GLU A 191 4.90 3.63 12.36
CA GLU A 191 4.11 4.48 13.23
C GLU A 191 2.61 4.25 13.05
N ILE A 192 2.17 4.02 11.82
CA ILE A 192 0.76 3.71 11.50
C ILE A 192 0.35 2.40 12.19
N LEU A 193 1.16 1.35 12.07
CA LEU A 193 0.90 0.07 12.70
C LEU A 193 0.93 0.19 14.23
N PHE A 194 1.96 0.79 14.81
CA PHE A 194 2.07 1.00 16.25
C PHE A 194 0.86 1.75 16.82
N ASN A 195 0.43 2.83 16.15
CA ASN A 195 -0.74 3.59 16.54
C ASN A 195 -2.04 2.77 16.45
N ALA A 196 -2.18 1.94 15.42
CA ALA A 196 -3.33 1.05 15.28
C ALA A 196 -3.39 0.01 16.42
N PHE A 197 -2.27 -0.64 16.74
CA PHE A 197 -2.18 -1.60 17.84
C PHE A 197 -2.49 -0.94 19.20
N ASN A 198 -1.88 0.20 19.48
CA ASN A 198 -2.11 0.97 20.70
C ASN A 198 -3.58 1.43 20.82
N TYR A 199 -4.19 1.90 19.71
CA TYR A 199 -5.60 2.27 19.67
C TYR A 199 -6.52 1.11 20.06
N HIS A 200 -6.16 -0.12 19.73
CA HIS A 200 -6.91 -1.33 20.07
C HIS A 200 -6.53 -1.90 21.45
N GLY A 201 -5.61 -1.29 22.17
CA GLY A 201 -5.20 -1.71 23.52
C GLY A 201 -4.24 -2.90 23.53
N VAL A 202 -3.53 -3.15 22.43
CA VAL A 202 -2.44 -4.15 22.42
C VAL A 202 -1.27 -3.61 23.23
N PRO A 203 -0.75 -4.37 24.20
CA PRO A 203 0.42 -3.96 24.96
C PRO A 203 1.66 -3.80 24.06
N GLU A 204 2.49 -2.81 24.35
CA GLU A 204 3.66 -2.50 23.54
C GLU A 204 4.63 -3.70 23.43
N PHE A 205 4.88 -4.39 24.54
CA PHE A 205 5.78 -5.57 24.55
C PHE A 205 5.25 -6.72 23.67
N VAL A 206 3.92 -6.86 23.54
CA VAL A 206 3.32 -7.86 22.63
C VAL A 206 3.54 -7.44 21.17
N TYR A 207 3.33 -6.16 20.87
CA TYR A 207 3.63 -5.59 19.55
C TYR A 207 5.10 -5.79 19.19
N GLN A 208 6.04 -5.43 20.08
CA GLN A 208 7.48 -5.60 19.84
C GLN A 208 7.85 -7.05 19.59
N SER A 209 7.26 -7.99 20.35
CA SER A 209 7.51 -9.43 20.12
C SER A 209 6.98 -9.92 18.77
N LEU A 210 5.82 -9.41 18.32
CA LEU A 210 5.29 -9.74 16.99
C LEU A 210 6.18 -9.18 15.87
N VAL A 211 6.67 -7.95 16.03
CA VAL A 211 7.59 -7.33 15.06
C VAL A 211 8.88 -8.15 14.99
N ALA A 212 9.48 -8.50 16.12
CA ALA A 212 10.70 -9.28 16.16
C ALA A 212 10.55 -10.67 15.49
N ASP A 213 9.40 -11.33 15.68
CA ASP A 213 9.11 -12.60 14.99
C ASP A 213 9.06 -12.42 13.46
N MET A 214 8.43 -11.34 13.00
CA MET A 214 8.32 -11.02 11.56
C MET A 214 9.70 -10.65 10.99
N GLU A 215 10.46 -9.81 11.67
CA GLU A 215 11.84 -9.46 11.28
C GLU A 215 12.72 -10.70 11.13
N GLY A 216 12.67 -11.60 12.12
CA GLY A 216 13.41 -12.86 12.09
C GLY A 216 12.96 -13.81 10.96
N HIS A 217 11.67 -13.86 10.67
CA HIS A 217 11.11 -14.74 9.64
C HIS A 217 11.40 -14.24 8.21
N TYR A 218 11.24 -12.95 7.96
CA TYR A 218 11.36 -12.37 6.61
C TYR A 218 12.73 -11.71 6.35
N GLY A 219 13.60 -11.58 7.34
CA GLY A 219 14.90 -10.94 7.18
C GLY A 219 14.84 -9.42 6.96
N TYR A 220 13.81 -8.76 7.45
CA TYR A 220 13.62 -7.31 7.36
C TYR A 220 13.94 -6.63 8.70
N ASP A 221 14.24 -5.33 8.65
CA ASP A 221 14.37 -4.44 9.82
C ASP A 221 13.29 -3.35 9.71
N VAL A 222 12.32 -3.37 10.61
CA VAL A 222 11.18 -2.43 10.58
C VAL A 222 11.60 -0.97 10.72
N HIS A 223 12.79 -0.67 11.26
CA HIS A 223 13.30 0.67 11.40
C HIS A 223 14.00 1.17 10.14
N GLN A 224 14.82 0.31 9.52
CA GLN A 224 15.56 0.63 8.30
C GLN A 224 14.69 0.48 7.05
N ASP A 225 13.76 -0.47 7.08
CA ASP A 225 12.85 -0.79 5.99
C ASP A 225 11.53 0.02 6.05
N ASN A 226 11.47 1.11 6.85
CA ASN A 226 10.31 1.98 6.85
C ASN A 226 10.23 2.76 5.52
N PRO A 227 9.08 2.78 4.82
CA PRO A 227 8.99 3.33 3.45
C PRO A 227 9.47 4.77 3.28
N ASP A 228 9.35 5.63 4.29
CA ASP A 228 9.86 7.02 4.23
C ASP A 228 11.39 7.11 4.24
N VAL A 229 12.07 6.09 4.76
CA VAL A 229 13.54 5.96 4.72
C VAL A 229 13.94 5.38 3.36
N LEU A 230 13.31 4.28 2.95
CA LEU A 230 13.61 3.57 1.72
C LEU A 230 13.37 4.41 0.46
N ALA A 231 12.29 5.20 0.42
CA ALA A 231 11.97 6.04 -0.73
C ALA A 231 13.09 7.01 -1.11
N LYS A 232 13.91 7.44 -0.14
CA LYS A 232 15.06 8.33 -0.37
C LYS A 232 16.24 7.64 -1.03
N THR A 233 16.27 6.32 -1.04
CA THR A 233 17.36 5.53 -1.67
C THR A 233 17.03 5.12 -3.11
N ILE A 234 15.80 5.35 -3.56
CA ILE A 234 15.36 5.09 -4.94
C ILE A 234 15.87 6.22 -5.82
N SER A 235 16.60 5.89 -6.89
CA SER A 235 17.18 6.88 -7.81
C SER A 235 16.25 7.26 -8.97
N THR A 236 15.27 6.41 -9.31
CA THR A 236 14.29 6.68 -10.37
C THR A 236 13.31 7.77 -9.94
N LYS A 237 12.78 8.51 -10.92
CA LYS A 237 11.74 9.50 -10.66
C LYS A 237 10.44 8.81 -10.16
N MET A 238 9.80 9.40 -9.17
CA MET A 238 8.57 8.89 -8.58
C MET A 238 7.51 9.98 -8.55
N LEU A 239 6.31 9.67 -8.99
CA LEU A 239 5.14 10.52 -8.78
C LEU A 239 4.38 10.02 -7.56
N ILE A 240 4.14 10.91 -6.60
CA ILE A 240 3.18 10.68 -5.53
C ILE A 240 1.90 11.45 -5.85
N VAL A 241 0.76 10.79 -5.75
CA VAL A 241 -0.57 11.42 -5.82
C VAL A 241 -1.23 11.28 -4.47
N HIS A 242 -1.58 12.41 -3.81
CA HIS A 242 -2.14 12.35 -2.47
C HIS A 242 -3.16 13.46 -2.22
N ASP A 243 -4.28 13.10 -1.57
CA ASP A 243 -5.33 14.04 -1.21
C ASP A 243 -5.06 14.70 0.15
N LYS A 244 -5.22 16.03 0.23
CA LYS A 244 -5.00 16.78 1.48
C LYS A 244 -5.96 16.37 2.59
N ASP A 245 -7.16 15.92 2.23
CA ASP A 245 -8.21 15.49 3.14
C ASP A 245 -8.17 13.98 3.44
N ASP A 246 -7.06 13.31 3.14
CA ASP A 246 -6.87 11.91 3.50
C ASP A 246 -6.83 11.75 5.03
N ARG A 247 -7.89 11.11 5.56
CA ARG A 247 -8.02 10.84 7.00
C ARG A 247 -7.46 9.48 7.43
N THR A 248 -6.97 8.70 6.48
CA THR A 248 -6.42 7.36 6.71
C THR A 248 -4.89 7.41 6.77
N ILE A 249 -4.28 8.01 5.75
CA ILE A 249 -2.84 8.19 5.64
C ILE A 249 -2.53 9.69 5.61
N PRO A 250 -1.63 10.18 6.49
CA PRO A 250 -1.34 11.61 6.55
C PRO A 250 -0.68 12.13 5.26
N TYR A 251 -1.33 13.07 4.58
CA TYR A 251 -0.79 13.79 3.42
C TYR A 251 0.57 14.45 3.71
N THR A 252 0.76 14.93 4.96
CA THR A 252 1.98 15.61 5.37
C THR A 252 3.24 14.78 5.20
N ASP A 253 3.14 13.46 5.25
CA ASP A 253 4.30 12.58 5.07
C ASP A 253 4.76 12.57 3.60
N SER A 254 3.82 12.54 2.66
CA SER A 254 4.10 12.68 1.21
C SER A 254 4.67 14.05 0.88
N LYS A 255 4.12 15.11 1.45
CA LYS A 255 4.62 16.48 1.29
C LYS A 255 6.07 16.60 1.77
N ILE A 256 6.37 16.14 2.98
CA ILE A 256 7.73 16.18 3.53
C ILE A 256 8.70 15.38 2.68
N LEU A 257 8.30 14.22 2.17
CA LEU A 257 9.16 13.41 1.30
C LEU A 257 9.47 14.13 -0.01
N SER A 258 8.47 14.72 -0.68
CA SER A 258 8.67 15.45 -1.93
C SER A 258 9.52 16.72 -1.77
N GLU A 259 9.43 17.40 -0.63
CA GLU A 259 10.24 18.57 -0.32
C GLU A 259 11.71 18.24 -0.04
N LYS A 260 11.99 17.01 0.40
CA LYS A 260 13.35 16.58 0.81
C LYS A 260 14.05 15.64 -0.16
N THR A 261 13.39 15.29 -1.26
CA THR A 261 13.89 14.28 -2.21
C THR A 261 13.66 14.76 -3.64
N ASP A 262 14.74 15.00 -4.39
CA ASP A 262 14.69 15.69 -5.68
C ASP A 262 13.95 14.93 -6.79
N ASN A 263 13.98 13.61 -6.75
CA ASN A 263 13.31 12.73 -7.72
C ASN A 263 11.88 12.35 -7.34
N VAL A 264 11.31 12.94 -6.27
CA VAL A 264 9.93 12.73 -5.85
C VAL A 264 9.07 13.93 -6.24
N PHE A 265 8.10 13.71 -7.09
CA PHE A 265 7.10 14.70 -7.51
C PHE A 265 5.80 14.46 -6.75
N LEU A 266 5.10 15.51 -6.36
CA LEU A 266 3.83 15.40 -5.64
C LEU A 266 2.72 16.10 -6.42
N TYR A 267 1.71 15.32 -6.83
CA TYR A 267 0.43 15.84 -7.28
C TYR A 267 -0.57 15.78 -6.13
N THR A 268 -1.19 16.92 -5.83
CA THR A 268 -2.09 17.09 -4.69
C THR A 268 -3.52 17.27 -5.15
N THR A 269 -4.44 16.53 -4.53
CA THR A 269 -5.89 16.73 -4.67
C THR A 269 -6.52 17.18 -3.36
N GLU A 270 -7.77 17.66 -3.41
CA GLU A 270 -8.56 18.06 -2.25
C GLU A 270 -9.96 17.45 -2.33
N GLY A 271 -10.52 17.07 -1.18
CA GLY A 271 -11.89 16.56 -1.07
C GLY A 271 -12.11 15.12 -1.49
N LEU A 272 -11.13 14.42 -2.08
CA LEU A 272 -11.27 13.01 -2.50
C LEU A 272 -11.07 12.05 -1.34
N GLY A 273 -10.15 12.33 -0.44
CA GLY A 273 -9.74 11.47 0.64
C GLY A 273 -9.11 10.16 0.15
N HIS A 274 -8.91 9.20 1.05
CA HIS A 274 -8.15 7.99 0.77
C HIS A 274 -8.70 7.13 -0.36
N LYS A 275 -10.03 6.98 -0.48
CA LYS A 275 -10.64 5.98 -1.39
C LYS A 275 -11.09 6.54 -2.72
N ARG A 276 -11.70 7.76 -2.75
CA ARG A 276 -12.24 8.33 -3.99
C ARG A 276 -11.14 8.74 -4.98
N ILE A 277 -9.94 8.98 -4.50
CA ILE A 277 -8.75 9.24 -5.31
C ILE A 277 -8.49 8.15 -6.39
N LEU A 278 -8.90 6.91 -6.15
CA LEU A 278 -8.79 5.81 -7.13
C LEU A 278 -9.87 5.84 -8.23
N ARG A 279 -10.82 6.80 -8.19
CA ARG A 279 -11.96 6.88 -9.12
C ARG A 279 -12.10 8.25 -9.76
N ASP A 280 -11.15 9.13 -9.49
CA ASP A 280 -11.15 10.49 -9.99
C ASP A 280 -10.48 10.56 -11.36
N ASN A 281 -11.18 11.14 -12.35
CA ASN A 281 -10.70 11.21 -13.73
C ASN A 281 -9.45 12.08 -13.87
N ALA A 282 -9.34 13.18 -13.13
CA ALA A 282 -8.15 14.03 -13.16
C ALA A 282 -6.92 13.30 -12.63
N VAL A 283 -7.10 12.46 -11.61
CA VAL A 283 -6.04 11.57 -11.09
C VAL A 283 -5.63 10.55 -12.15
N VAL A 284 -6.60 9.93 -12.84
CA VAL A 284 -6.32 9.00 -13.95
C VAL A 284 -5.51 9.70 -15.05
N ASP A 285 -5.93 10.90 -15.47
CA ASP A 285 -5.27 11.67 -16.54
C ASP A 285 -3.85 12.07 -16.17
N VAL A 286 -3.61 12.50 -14.94
CA VAL A 286 -2.27 12.85 -14.46
C VAL A 286 -1.34 11.63 -14.44
N ILE A 287 -1.82 10.51 -13.93
CA ILE A 287 -1.01 9.29 -13.84
C ILE A 287 -0.69 8.72 -15.22
N THR A 288 -1.66 8.69 -16.12
CA THR A 288 -1.44 8.23 -17.50
C THR A 288 -0.48 9.16 -18.25
N SER A 289 -0.64 10.48 -18.11
CA SER A 289 0.29 11.45 -18.70
C SER A 289 1.71 11.29 -18.19
N TYR A 290 1.88 11.03 -16.91
CA TYR A 290 3.19 10.80 -16.31
C TYR A 290 3.85 9.53 -16.87
N ILE A 291 3.15 8.42 -16.91
CA ILE A 291 3.69 7.14 -17.42
C ILE A 291 3.98 7.22 -18.93
N PHE A 292 3.10 7.84 -19.74
CA PHE A 292 3.27 7.87 -21.20
C PHE A 292 4.35 8.83 -21.68
N ASN A 293 4.56 9.93 -20.97
CA ASN A 293 5.45 11.01 -21.42
C ASN A 293 6.67 11.20 -20.51
N GLY A 294 6.77 10.48 -19.40
CA GLY A 294 7.79 10.69 -18.37
C GLY A 294 7.72 12.06 -17.70
N GLN A 295 6.61 12.81 -17.90
CA GLN A 295 6.46 14.19 -17.45
C GLN A 295 5.01 14.50 -17.07
N LEU A 296 4.83 15.35 -16.06
CA LEU A 296 3.55 15.97 -15.77
C LEU A 296 3.29 17.11 -16.77
N LYS A 297 2.24 17.00 -17.60
CA LYS A 297 1.78 18.09 -18.44
C LYS A 297 1.00 19.11 -17.61
N HIS A 298 1.66 20.15 -17.14
CA HIS A 298 1.07 21.45 -16.95
C HIS A 298 2.14 22.50 -17.35
N GLY A 299 2.01 23.04 -18.57
CA GLY A 299 2.78 24.19 -19.08
C GLY A 299 4.28 24.07 -18.88
N ASP A 300 4.97 23.28 -19.70
CA ASP A 300 6.43 23.24 -19.91
C ASP A 300 7.38 23.26 -18.69
N GLN A 301 6.87 23.04 -17.46
CA GLN A 301 7.70 22.92 -16.27
C GLN A 301 7.31 21.69 -15.45
N LEU A 302 8.31 20.86 -15.15
CA LEU A 302 8.24 19.84 -14.09
C LEU A 302 8.03 20.57 -12.76
N ILE A 303 6.78 20.58 -12.25
CA ILE A 303 6.46 21.29 -11.03
C ILE A 303 6.58 20.29 -9.86
N LYS A 304 7.44 20.61 -8.89
CA LYS A 304 7.60 19.84 -7.64
C LYS A 304 6.33 19.80 -6.81
N ASN A 305 5.40 20.74 -7.01
CA ASN A 305 4.11 20.81 -6.33
C ASN A 305 3.06 21.32 -7.32
N VAL A 306 2.18 20.45 -7.83
CA VAL A 306 1.02 20.86 -8.62
C VAL A 306 -0.20 20.82 -7.72
N THR A 307 -0.76 21.98 -7.40
CA THR A 307 -2.13 22.13 -6.90
C THR A 307 -3.04 22.36 -8.10
N PRO A 308 -4.14 21.61 -8.27
CA PRO A 308 -5.17 22.01 -9.25
C PRO A 308 -5.77 23.37 -8.82
N ASN A 309 -5.90 24.27 -9.79
CA ASN A 309 -6.67 25.52 -9.62
C ASN A 309 -8.14 25.23 -9.44
#